data_26bcf49f0e7e3f665b4787281b6f0eef
#
_entry.id   26bcf49f0e7e3f665b4787281b6f0eef
#
_cell.length_a   1.000
_cell.length_b   1.000
_cell.length_c   1.000
_cell.angle_alpha   90.00
_cell.angle_beta   90.00
_cell.angle_gamma   90.00
#
_symmetry.space_group_name_H-M   'P 1'
#
loop_
_entity.id
_entity.type
_entity.pdbx_description
1 polymer ?
#
loop_
_entity_poly.entity_id
_entity_poly.type
_entity_poly.pdbx_seq_one_letter_code
_entity_poly.pdbx_strand_id
1 'polypeptide(L)'
;MMVMEMHPAKKEKIIHGRIIEFLKNNPKGLTMTHIVRGTKFSRKAIEKHLEMLILENEIYMKQFGVTKVYYPNHRIRHLDFEKLDYNSRTIWFDILENEFGRYLLIQKNKKVENEWVHEHSITIPLEQSEEFLKVLGRILHSQRMERLINK
;
A
#
# COMPACT_ATOMS: atom_id res chain seq x y z
N MET A 1 14.27 18.35 -10.25
CA MET A 1 14.36 18.01 -8.84
C MET A 1 15.37 16.88 -8.64
N MET A 2 16.32 17.07 -7.76
CA MET A 2 17.37 16.07 -7.51
C MET A 2 16.92 15.06 -6.46
N VAL A 3 16.18 14.05 -6.93
CA VAL A 3 15.60 13.00 -6.05
C VAL A 3 16.68 12.23 -5.29
N MET A 4 17.91 12.16 -5.85
CA MET A 4 19.03 11.42 -5.24
C MET A 4 19.58 12.03 -3.96
N GLU A 5 19.32 13.31 -3.70
CA GLU A 5 19.76 14.01 -2.48
C GLU A 5 18.76 13.93 -1.34
N MET A 6 17.63 13.30 -1.57
CA MET A 6 16.55 13.18 -0.57
C MET A 6 16.74 11.98 0.35
N HIS A 7 16.15 12.07 1.54
CA HIS A 7 16.04 10.91 2.42
C HIS A 7 15.37 9.76 1.67
N PRO A 8 15.86 8.50 1.78
CA PRO A 8 15.32 7.37 1.03
C PRO A 8 13.81 7.18 1.15
N ALA A 9 13.24 7.35 2.33
CA ALA A 9 11.80 7.20 2.52
C ALA A 9 11.00 8.29 1.81
N LYS A 10 11.52 9.52 1.77
CA LYS A 10 10.89 10.64 1.06
C LYS A 10 10.98 10.45 -0.45
N LYS A 11 12.12 9.94 -0.91
CA LYS A 11 12.32 9.57 -2.31
C LYS A 11 11.31 8.52 -2.76
N GLU A 12 11.09 7.48 -1.96
CA GLU A 12 10.11 6.44 -2.25
C GLU A 12 8.70 7.00 -2.36
N LYS A 13 8.31 7.91 -1.47
CA LYS A 13 7.01 8.57 -1.52
C LYS A 13 6.80 9.34 -2.82
N ILE A 14 7.82 10.06 -3.28
CA ILE A 14 7.76 10.82 -4.54
C ILE A 14 7.60 9.88 -5.72
N ILE A 15 8.38 8.81 -5.78
CA ILE A 15 8.30 7.82 -6.85
C ILE A 15 6.91 7.18 -6.89
N HIS A 16 6.41 6.78 -5.72
CA HIS A 16 5.09 6.17 -5.57
C HIS A 16 3.97 7.09 -6.09
N GLY A 17 3.98 8.35 -5.66
CA GLY A 17 3.00 9.34 -6.09
C GLY A 17 3.05 9.64 -7.57
N ARG A 18 4.25 9.68 -8.16
CA ARG A 18 4.41 9.94 -9.60
C ARG A 18 3.90 8.78 -10.45
N ILE A 19 4.10 7.55 -10.01
CA ILE A 19 3.57 6.38 -10.71
C ILE A 19 2.04 6.41 -10.70
N ILE A 20 1.42 6.66 -9.54
CA ILE A 20 -0.03 6.75 -9.41
C ILE A 20 -0.58 7.84 -10.34
N GLU A 21 0.01 9.02 -10.30
CA GLU A 21 -0.41 10.14 -11.14
C GLU A 21 -0.31 9.81 -12.63
N PHE A 22 0.81 9.20 -13.03
CA PHE A 22 1.03 8.83 -14.43
C PHE A 22 0.00 7.81 -14.91
N LEU A 23 -0.33 6.82 -14.07
CA LEU A 23 -1.36 5.84 -14.38
C LEU A 23 -2.75 6.46 -14.43
N LYS A 24 -3.08 7.36 -13.52
CA LYS A 24 -4.38 8.06 -13.53
C LYS A 24 -4.59 8.88 -14.79
N ASN A 25 -3.52 9.42 -15.36
CA ASN A 25 -3.58 10.16 -16.61
C ASN A 25 -3.63 9.25 -17.85
N ASN A 26 -3.49 7.94 -17.66
CA ASN A 26 -3.48 6.97 -18.75
C ASN A 26 -4.42 5.79 -18.43
N PRO A 27 -5.74 6.03 -18.37
CA PRO A 27 -6.72 5.04 -17.92
C PRO A 27 -6.82 3.81 -18.82
N LYS A 28 -6.29 3.88 -20.04
CA LYS A 28 -6.24 2.72 -20.94
C LYS A 28 -5.13 1.72 -20.60
N GLY A 29 -4.34 2.03 -19.59
CA GLY A 29 -3.28 1.16 -19.11
C GLY A 29 -1.91 1.48 -19.70
N LEU A 30 -0.88 1.09 -18.94
CA LEU A 30 0.52 1.30 -19.34
C LEU A 30 1.32 0.03 -19.08
N THR A 31 2.23 -0.27 -19.98
CA THR A 31 3.22 -1.34 -19.77
C THR A 31 4.36 -0.83 -18.90
N MET A 32 5.18 -1.77 -18.39
CA MET A 32 6.39 -1.43 -17.65
C MET A 32 7.29 -0.48 -18.45
N THR A 33 7.48 -0.76 -19.73
CA THR A 33 8.32 0.07 -20.61
C THR A 33 7.78 1.50 -20.72
N HIS A 34 6.46 1.67 -20.85
CA HIS A 34 5.84 2.98 -20.89
C HIS A 34 6.04 3.75 -19.58
N ILE A 35 5.91 3.05 -18.45
CA ILE A 35 6.06 3.68 -17.13
C ILE A 35 7.50 4.12 -16.90
N VAL A 36 8.47 3.26 -17.22
CA VAL A 36 9.90 3.59 -17.10
C VAL A 36 10.26 4.78 -17.97
N ARG A 37 9.79 4.77 -19.22
CA ARG A 37 10.07 5.86 -20.16
C ARG A 37 9.43 7.17 -19.74
N GLY A 38 8.18 7.13 -19.27
CA GLY A 38 7.43 8.32 -18.89
C GLY A 38 7.87 8.93 -17.58
N THR A 39 8.23 8.12 -16.59
CA THR A 39 8.66 8.59 -15.27
C THR A 39 10.17 8.80 -15.17
N LYS A 40 10.95 8.15 -16.03
CA LYS A 40 12.41 8.14 -16.02
C LYS A 40 13.02 7.53 -14.76
N PHE A 41 12.25 6.81 -13.97
CA PHE A 41 12.76 6.04 -12.85
C PHE A 41 13.31 4.70 -13.34
N SER A 42 14.18 4.06 -12.53
CA SER A 42 14.73 2.76 -12.86
C SER A 42 13.63 1.69 -12.89
N ARG A 43 13.82 0.68 -13.73
CA ARG A 43 12.89 -0.46 -13.82
C ARG A 43 12.70 -1.13 -12.47
N LYS A 44 13.80 -1.30 -11.71
CA LYS A 44 13.75 -1.92 -10.39
C LYS A 44 12.88 -1.13 -9.41
N ALA A 45 13.03 0.19 -9.40
CA ALA A 45 12.20 1.06 -8.56
C ALA A 45 10.72 0.98 -8.94
N ILE A 46 10.44 1.00 -10.26
CA ILE A 46 9.07 0.88 -10.76
C ILE A 46 8.46 -0.46 -10.36
N GLU A 47 9.16 -1.58 -10.52
CA GLU A 47 8.67 -2.89 -10.13
C GLU A 47 8.27 -2.95 -8.65
N LYS A 48 9.14 -2.42 -7.79
CA LYS A 48 8.88 -2.37 -6.35
C LYS A 48 7.60 -1.59 -6.03
N HIS A 49 7.47 -0.40 -6.60
CA HIS A 49 6.31 0.45 -6.32
C HIS A 49 5.02 -0.08 -6.94
N LEU A 50 5.08 -0.71 -8.11
CA LEU A 50 3.91 -1.34 -8.71
C LEU A 50 3.38 -2.48 -7.83
N GLU A 51 4.26 -3.30 -7.28
CA GLU A 51 3.86 -4.36 -6.35
C GLU A 51 3.14 -3.80 -5.12
N MET A 52 3.69 -2.73 -4.54
CA MET A 52 3.08 -2.05 -3.39
C MET A 52 1.71 -1.46 -3.75
N LEU A 53 1.60 -0.81 -4.89
CA LEU A 53 0.35 -0.21 -5.35
C LEU A 53 -0.74 -1.25 -5.61
N ILE A 54 -0.36 -2.42 -6.12
CA ILE A 54 -1.29 -3.53 -6.32
C ILE A 54 -1.78 -4.04 -4.97
N LEU A 55 -0.88 -4.21 -4.00
CA LEU A 55 -1.24 -4.65 -2.65
C LEU A 55 -2.18 -3.66 -1.95
N GLU A 56 -2.02 -2.37 -2.23
CA GLU A 56 -2.86 -1.31 -1.67
C GLU A 56 -4.17 -1.12 -2.46
N ASN A 57 -4.40 -1.89 -3.50
CA ASN A 57 -5.54 -1.79 -4.41
C ASN A 57 -5.68 -0.42 -5.10
N GLU A 58 -4.59 0.31 -5.22
CA GLU A 58 -4.55 1.59 -5.94
C GLU A 58 -4.48 1.40 -7.45
N ILE A 59 -3.93 0.27 -7.88
CA ILE A 59 -3.83 -0.13 -9.27
C ILE A 59 -4.14 -1.61 -9.42
N TYR A 60 -4.39 -2.05 -10.63
CA TYR A 60 -4.48 -3.48 -10.94
C TYR A 60 -3.71 -3.79 -12.23
N MET A 61 -3.42 -5.06 -12.44
CA MET A 61 -2.63 -5.52 -13.57
C MET A 61 -3.39 -6.61 -14.32
N LYS A 62 -3.33 -6.55 -15.64
CA LYS A 62 -3.80 -7.62 -16.52
C LYS A 62 -2.64 -8.12 -17.36
N GLN A 63 -2.58 -9.41 -17.57
CA GLN A 63 -1.53 -10.03 -18.38
C GLN A 63 -2.09 -10.47 -19.72
N PHE A 64 -1.43 -10.03 -20.78
CA PHE A 64 -1.75 -10.40 -22.17
C PHE A 64 -0.54 -11.11 -22.75
N GLY A 65 -0.58 -12.46 -22.74
CA GLY A 65 0.59 -13.25 -23.10
C GLY A 65 1.74 -13.01 -22.10
N VAL A 66 2.87 -12.50 -22.59
CA VAL A 66 4.02 -12.16 -21.75
C VAL A 66 4.01 -10.70 -21.31
N THR A 67 3.06 -9.91 -21.82
CA THR A 67 2.99 -8.47 -21.54
C THR A 67 2.06 -8.19 -20.38
N LYS A 68 2.55 -7.47 -19.38
CA LYS A 68 1.76 -7.00 -18.25
C LYS A 68 1.38 -5.54 -18.47
N VAL A 69 0.09 -5.24 -18.29
CA VAL A 69 -0.45 -3.88 -18.42
C VAL A 69 -1.04 -3.46 -17.09
N TYR A 70 -0.67 -2.28 -16.65
CA TYR A 70 -1.09 -1.72 -15.36
C TYR A 70 -2.13 -0.64 -15.56
N TYR A 71 -3.16 -0.65 -14.73
CA TYR A 71 -4.31 0.26 -14.81
C TYR A 71 -4.55 0.94 -13.48
N PRO A 72 -4.94 2.22 -13.50
CA PRO A 72 -5.39 2.88 -12.27
C PRO A 72 -6.74 2.29 -11.84
N ASN A 73 -6.90 2.11 -10.53
CA ASN A 73 -8.16 1.63 -10.01
C ASN A 73 -9.04 2.81 -9.58
N HIS A 74 -9.82 3.35 -10.50
CA HIS A 74 -10.71 4.48 -10.25
C HIS A 74 -11.96 4.11 -9.44
N ARG A 75 -12.14 2.82 -9.15
CA ARG A 75 -13.34 2.32 -8.49
C ARG A 75 -13.13 1.98 -7.03
N ILE A 76 -12.01 2.46 -6.45
CA ILE A 76 -11.77 2.28 -5.02
C ILE A 76 -12.68 3.20 -4.25
N ARG A 77 -13.46 2.63 -3.33
CA ARG A 77 -14.27 3.37 -2.38
C ARG A 77 -13.77 3.10 -0.99
N HIS A 78 -13.47 4.16 -0.26
CA HIS A 78 -13.12 4.05 1.15
C HIS A 78 -14.41 4.06 1.95
N LEU A 79 -14.69 2.96 2.65
CA LEU A 79 -15.93 2.78 3.40
C LEU A 79 -15.79 3.21 4.85
N ASP A 80 -14.61 3.01 5.43
CA ASP A 80 -14.33 3.38 6.80
C ASP A 80 -12.83 3.53 7.00
N PHE A 81 -12.44 4.34 7.96
CA PHE A 81 -11.03 4.62 8.24
C PHE A 81 -10.83 4.89 9.72
N GLU A 82 -9.78 4.30 10.28
CA GLU A 82 -9.38 4.55 11.65
C GLU A 82 -7.87 4.46 11.76
N LYS A 83 -7.30 5.10 12.78
CA LYS A 83 -5.85 5.08 12.96
C LYS A 83 -5.46 4.98 14.43
N LEU A 84 -4.27 4.42 14.65
CA LEU A 84 -3.60 4.41 15.95
C LEU A 84 -2.33 5.23 15.80
N ASP A 85 -2.16 6.25 16.63
CA ASP A 85 -0.99 7.13 16.59
C ASP A 85 0.00 6.79 17.70
N TYR A 86 1.27 6.66 17.31
CA TYR A 86 2.39 6.39 18.21
C TYR A 86 3.54 7.34 17.88
N ASN A 87 3.48 8.58 18.34
CA ASN A 87 4.53 9.59 18.10
C ASN A 87 5.00 9.63 16.64
N SER A 88 6.11 8.97 16.34
CA SER A 88 6.70 8.95 15.00
C SER A 88 6.17 7.83 14.10
N ARG A 89 5.18 7.05 14.57
CA ARG A 89 4.59 5.95 13.81
C ARG A 89 3.08 5.99 13.91
N THR A 90 2.42 5.50 12.86
CA THR A 90 0.96 5.36 12.86
C THR A 90 0.57 4.07 12.16
N ILE A 91 -0.52 3.48 12.61
CA ILE A 91 -1.14 2.33 11.93
C ILE A 91 -2.51 2.79 11.44
N TRP A 92 -2.72 2.68 10.15
CA TRP A 92 -3.97 3.07 9.51
C TRP A 92 -4.77 1.82 9.17
N PHE A 93 -6.05 1.85 9.50
CA PHE A 93 -7.02 0.82 9.17
C PHE A 93 -8.01 1.41 8.19
N ASP A 94 -8.12 0.81 7.03
CA ASP A 94 -9.01 1.30 5.99
C ASP A 94 -9.85 0.13 5.47
N ILE A 95 -11.16 0.33 5.39
CA ILE A 95 -12.03 -0.62 4.72
C ILE A 95 -12.36 -0.04 3.37
N LEU A 96 -11.95 -0.74 2.34
CA LEU A 96 -12.14 -0.29 0.97
C LEU A 96 -12.87 -1.32 0.12
N GLU A 97 -13.51 -0.82 -0.91
CA GLU A 97 -14.24 -1.63 -1.87
C GLU A 97 -13.74 -1.30 -3.27
N ASN A 98 -13.52 -2.33 -4.06
CA ASN A 98 -13.22 -2.18 -5.48
C ASN A 98 -14.07 -3.17 -6.28
N GLU A 99 -13.83 -3.28 -7.58
CA GLU A 99 -14.58 -4.19 -8.45
C GLU A 99 -14.40 -5.68 -8.10
N PHE A 100 -13.37 -6.02 -7.33
CA PHE A 100 -13.07 -7.40 -6.94
C PHE A 100 -13.61 -7.76 -5.55
N GLY A 101 -14.08 -6.79 -4.78
CA GLY A 101 -14.64 -7.04 -3.47
C GLY A 101 -14.28 -6.00 -2.43
N ARG A 102 -14.46 -6.39 -1.17
CA ARG A 102 -14.17 -5.54 -0.02
C ARG A 102 -12.97 -6.07 0.75
N TYR A 103 -12.16 -5.15 1.24
CA TYR A 103 -10.88 -5.48 1.86
C TYR A 103 -10.63 -4.60 3.09
N LEU A 104 -10.00 -5.21 4.09
CA LEU A 104 -9.38 -4.47 5.17
C LEU A 104 -7.93 -4.23 4.80
N LEU A 105 -7.53 -2.97 4.73
CA LEU A 105 -6.15 -2.57 4.49
C LEU A 105 -5.57 -2.04 5.79
N ILE A 106 -4.47 -2.63 6.23
CA ILE A 106 -3.74 -2.18 7.42
C ILE A 106 -2.39 -1.66 6.94
N GLN A 107 -2.13 -0.36 7.16
CA GLN A 107 -0.89 0.28 6.75
C GLN A 107 -0.11 0.76 7.95
N LYS A 108 1.17 0.45 7.96
CA LYS A 108 2.11 0.97 8.95
C LYS A 108 2.93 2.07 8.29
N ASN A 109 2.91 3.25 8.88
CA ASN A 109 3.59 4.42 8.36
C ASN A 109 4.52 5.01 9.42
N LYS A 110 5.57 5.69 8.98
CA LYS A 110 6.49 6.39 9.86
C LYS A 110 6.59 7.85 9.46
N LYS A 111 6.94 8.70 10.42
CA LYS A 111 7.13 10.12 10.18
C LYS A 111 8.58 10.40 9.80
N VAL A 112 8.77 11.03 8.64
CA VAL A 112 10.08 11.43 8.13
C VAL A 112 9.96 12.89 7.68
N GLU A 113 10.75 13.78 8.26
CA GLU A 113 10.72 15.21 7.92
C GLU A 113 9.30 15.81 7.99
N ASN A 114 8.55 15.47 9.04
CA ASN A 114 7.17 15.91 9.27
C ASN A 114 6.14 15.39 8.27
N GLU A 115 6.48 14.39 7.48
CA GLU A 115 5.55 13.73 6.56
C GLU A 115 5.42 12.25 6.89
N TRP A 116 4.20 11.72 6.70
CA TRP A 116 3.96 10.29 6.86
C TRP A 116 4.40 9.54 5.61
N VAL A 117 5.23 8.53 5.79
CA VAL A 117 5.77 7.69 4.73
C VAL A 117 5.40 6.24 4.99
N HIS A 118 4.91 5.57 3.96
CA HIS A 118 4.51 4.18 4.03
C HIS A 118 5.71 3.26 4.32
N GLU A 119 5.56 2.34 5.30
CA GLU A 119 6.53 1.29 5.58
C GLU A 119 6.06 -0.06 5.09
N HIS A 120 4.90 -0.50 5.55
CA HIS A 120 4.34 -1.82 5.29
C HIS A 120 2.82 -1.76 5.19
N SER A 121 2.26 -2.69 4.44
CA SER A 121 0.81 -2.88 4.41
C SER A 121 0.46 -4.36 4.32
N ILE A 122 -0.74 -4.68 4.78
CA ILE A 122 -1.36 -5.99 4.62
C ILE A 122 -2.79 -5.77 4.19
N THR A 123 -3.24 -6.55 3.22
CA THR A 123 -4.60 -6.51 2.70
C THR A 123 -5.28 -7.83 3.02
N ILE A 124 -6.43 -7.77 3.67
CA ILE A 124 -7.21 -8.94 4.09
C ILE A 124 -8.60 -8.83 3.48
N PRO A 125 -9.08 -9.84 2.74
CA PRO A 125 -10.47 -9.84 2.30
C PRO A 125 -11.41 -9.67 3.49
N LEU A 126 -12.44 -8.85 3.33
CA LEU A 126 -13.30 -8.50 4.47
C LEU A 126 -13.98 -9.73 5.11
N GLU A 127 -14.33 -10.73 4.29
CA GLU A 127 -14.93 -11.97 4.78
C GLU A 127 -13.99 -12.80 5.67
N GLN A 128 -12.69 -12.56 5.62
CA GLN A 128 -11.69 -13.23 6.46
C GLN A 128 -11.31 -12.40 7.69
N SER A 129 -11.79 -11.17 7.79
CA SER A 129 -11.36 -10.23 8.83
C SER A 129 -11.85 -10.64 10.23
N GLU A 130 -13.03 -11.24 10.33
CA GLU A 130 -13.55 -11.72 11.61
C GLU A 130 -12.68 -12.84 12.19
N GLU A 131 -12.27 -13.79 11.36
CA GLU A 131 -11.40 -14.88 11.77
C GLU A 131 -10.01 -14.37 12.15
N PHE A 132 -9.49 -13.43 11.36
CA PHE A 132 -8.24 -12.75 11.66
C PHE A 132 -8.29 -12.10 13.04
N LEU A 133 -9.35 -11.37 13.33
CA LEU A 133 -9.55 -10.71 14.62
C LEU A 133 -9.62 -11.72 15.77
N LYS A 134 -10.30 -12.83 15.57
CA LYS A 134 -10.42 -13.89 16.59
C LYS A 134 -9.07 -14.52 16.92
N VAL A 135 -8.27 -14.80 15.91
CA VAL A 135 -6.92 -15.36 16.10
C VAL A 135 -6.04 -14.36 16.85
N LEU A 136 -6.07 -13.10 16.41
CA LEU A 136 -5.30 -12.03 17.05
C LEU A 136 -5.71 -11.87 18.52
N GLY A 137 -7.01 -11.86 18.81
CA GLY A 137 -7.53 -11.77 20.16
C GLY A 137 -7.12 -12.95 21.04
N ARG A 138 -7.15 -14.16 20.51
CA ARG A 138 -6.72 -15.36 21.25
C ARG A 138 -5.24 -15.29 21.64
N ILE A 139 -4.40 -14.83 20.74
CA ILE A 139 -2.97 -14.67 21.01
C ILE A 139 -2.74 -13.60 22.08
N LEU A 140 -3.38 -12.45 21.94
CA LEU A 140 -3.20 -11.32 22.86
C LEU A 140 -3.75 -11.61 24.26
N HIS A 141 -4.78 -12.43 24.38
CA HIS A 141 -5.40 -12.79 25.66
C HIS A 141 -4.96 -14.16 26.18
N SER A 142 -3.93 -14.76 25.58
CA SER A 142 -3.37 -16.02 26.08
C SER A 142 -2.62 -15.79 27.40
N GLN A 143 -2.57 -16.80 28.25
CA GLN A 143 -1.79 -16.75 29.50
C GLN A 143 -0.32 -16.41 29.24
N ARG A 144 0.20 -16.90 28.13
CA ARG A 144 1.59 -16.63 27.75
C ARG A 144 1.84 -15.15 27.48
N MET A 145 0.92 -14.47 26.78
CA MET A 145 1.02 -13.05 26.51
C MET A 145 0.80 -12.22 27.77
N GLU A 146 -0.14 -12.60 28.63
CA GLU A 146 -0.36 -11.92 29.91
C GLU A 146 0.93 -11.91 30.76
N ARG A 147 1.68 -13.01 30.77
CA ARG A 147 2.95 -13.09 31.47
C ARG A 147 3.99 -12.14 30.88
N LEU A 148 3.99 -11.94 29.57
CA LEU A 148 4.93 -11.05 28.90
C LEU A 148 4.60 -9.57 29.13
N ILE A 149 3.31 -9.23 29.15
CA ILE A 149 2.87 -7.85 29.34
C ILE A 149 3.01 -7.39 30.80
N ASN A 150 2.80 -8.29 31.77
CA ASN A 150 2.79 -7.99 33.20
C ASN A 150 4.16 -8.13 33.87
N LYS A 151 5.22 -8.23 33.09
CA LYS A 151 6.59 -8.30 33.63
C LYS A 151 7.21 -6.94 33.90
#